data_1b82f8e24310008c1d315a9c65e2312d
#
_entry.id   1b82f8e24310008c1d315a9c65e2312d
#
_cell.length_a   1.000
_cell.length_b   1.000
_cell.length_c   1.000
_cell.angle_alpha   90.00
_cell.angle_beta   90.00
_cell.angle_gamma   90.00
#
_symmetry.space_group_name_H-M   'P 1'
#
loop_
_entity.id
_entity.type
_entity.pdbx_description
1 polymer ?
#
loop_
_entity_poly.entity_id
_entity_poly.type
_entity_poly.pdbx_seq_one_letter_code
_entity_poly.pdbx_strand_id
1 'polypeptide(L)'
;MQCSKTTNNDSWPVLVNELVKQGCVHSDAAIGTARLWAFGMLIGNTDMHHGNLSFISGHGRPYRLAPAYDILPMGFAPKSGGERVNTLRPVTLSEVISGEIWQEALALAEDFFALASESRRFSANFGPCLVALRSHLDEMTSRLSRLG
;
A
#
# COMPACT_ATOMS: atom_id res chain seq x y z
N MET A 1 1.10 -9.82 28.63
CA MET A 1 1.64 -8.51 28.26
C MET A 1 0.78 -7.99 27.10
N GLN A 2 -0.03 -6.98 27.31
CA GLN A 2 -0.81 -6.35 26.25
C GLN A 2 0.12 -5.49 25.40
N CYS A 3 0.10 -5.64 24.08
CA CYS A 3 0.75 -4.67 23.19
C CYS A 3 0.06 -3.32 23.37
N SER A 4 0.86 -2.26 23.51
CA SER A 4 0.35 -0.90 23.74
C SER A 4 -0.69 -0.51 22.72
N LYS A 5 -1.70 0.25 23.15
CA LYS A 5 -2.66 0.88 22.24
C LYS A 5 -1.92 1.92 21.43
N THR A 6 -1.68 1.61 20.16
CA THR A 6 -1.26 2.61 19.18
C THR A 6 -2.45 3.52 18.85
N THR A 7 -2.19 4.78 18.54
CA THR A 7 -3.25 5.70 18.14
C THR A 7 -3.82 5.27 16.78
N ASN A 8 -5.12 5.41 16.58
CA ASN A 8 -5.82 5.02 15.33
C ASN A 8 -5.33 5.76 14.07
N ASN A 9 -4.30 6.59 14.18
CA ASN A 9 -3.81 7.47 13.13
C ASN A 9 -2.42 7.10 12.61
N ASP A 10 -1.82 6.02 13.13
CA ASP A 10 -0.49 5.59 12.71
C ASP A 10 -0.57 4.78 11.41
N SER A 11 0.36 5.04 10.48
CA SER A 11 0.49 4.21 9.28
C SER A 11 0.92 2.78 9.65
N TRP A 12 0.59 1.80 8.80
CA TRP A 12 0.99 0.40 9.05
C TRP A 12 2.49 0.22 9.34
N PRO A 13 3.42 0.86 8.60
CA PRO A 13 4.85 0.73 8.90
C PRO A 13 5.22 1.24 10.30
N VAL A 14 4.65 2.35 10.73
CA VAL A 14 4.88 2.90 12.08
C VAL A 14 4.37 1.94 13.14
N LEU A 15 3.12 1.48 12.99
CA LEU A 15 2.50 0.51 13.90
C LEU A 15 3.33 -0.78 14.02
N VAL A 16 3.70 -1.37 12.88
CA VAL A 16 4.38 -2.68 12.88
C VAL A 16 5.80 -2.56 13.40
N ASN A 17 6.52 -1.47 13.11
CA ASN A 17 7.83 -1.22 13.73
C ASN A 17 7.75 -1.18 15.25
N GLU A 18 6.70 -0.58 15.80
CA GLU A 18 6.51 -0.57 17.26
C GLU A 18 6.19 -1.97 17.80
N LEU A 19 5.35 -2.74 17.11
CA LEU A 19 5.04 -4.13 17.49
C LEU A 19 6.28 -5.05 17.42
N VAL A 20 7.20 -4.81 16.48
CA VAL A 20 8.49 -5.52 16.41
C VAL A 20 9.35 -5.19 17.63
N LYS A 21 9.49 -3.90 17.98
CA LYS A 21 10.24 -3.47 19.19
C LYS A 21 9.70 -4.10 20.47
N GLN A 22 8.39 -4.30 20.54
CA GLN A 22 7.72 -4.95 21.67
C GLN A 22 7.80 -6.49 21.65
N GLY A 23 8.42 -7.09 20.62
CA GLY A 23 8.48 -8.55 20.44
C GLY A 23 7.13 -9.19 20.14
N CYS A 24 6.14 -8.42 19.68
CA CYS A 24 4.80 -8.92 19.37
C CYS A 24 4.73 -9.58 18.00
N VAL A 25 5.48 -9.05 17.04
CA VAL A 25 5.56 -9.57 15.66
C VAL A 25 7.00 -9.77 15.23
N HIS A 26 7.20 -10.65 14.25
CA HIS A 26 8.52 -10.95 13.70
C HIS A 26 9.08 -9.75 12.92
N SER A 27 10.40 -9.56 12.93
CA SER A 27 11.07 -8.45 12.21
C SER A 27 10.74 -8.40 10.72
N ASP A 28 10.58 -9.57 10.07
CA ASP A 28 10.22 -9.66 8.66
C ASP A 28 8.84 -9.04 8.36
N ALA A 29 7.97 -8.96 9.35
CA ALA A 29 6.67 -8.31 9.23
C ALA A 29 6.80 -6.81 8.98
N ALA A 30 7.83 -6.15 9.49
CA ALA A 30 8.07 -4.73 9.25
C ALA A 30 8.38 -4.47 7.75
N ILE A 31 9.24 -5.29 7.16
CA ILE A 31 9.60 -5.19 5.73
C ILE A 31 8.39 -5.48 4.84
N GLY A 32 7.69 -6.58 5.11
CA GLY A 32 6.49 -6.96 4.36
C GLY A 32 5.39 -5.91 4.44
N THR A 33 5.15 -5.36 5.63
CA THR A 33 4.14 -4.31 5.84
C THR A 33 4.53 -2.99 5.15
N ALA A 34 5.80 -2.60 5.21
CA ALA A 34 6.29 -1.40 4.53
C ALA A 34 6.12 -1.51 3.01
N ARG A 35 6.41 -2.69 2.43
CA ARG A 35 6.21 -2.98 1.00
C ARG A 35 4.73 -2.93 0.61
N LEU A 36 3.85 -3.56 1.40
CA LEU A 36 2.40 -3.52 1.15
C LEU A 36 1.83 -2.11 1.24
N TRP A 37 2.27 -1.33 2.23
CA TRP A 37 1.87 0.06 2.38
C TRP A 37 2.30 0.91 1.18
N ALA A 38 3.58 0.83 0.80
CA ALA A 38 4.13 1.56 -0.34
C ALA A 38 3.39 1.17 -1.64
N PHE A 39 3.18 -0.13 -1.88
CA PHE A 39 2.41 -0.61 -3.02
C PHE A 39 0.98 -0.06 -3.03
N GLY A 40 0.27 -0.12 -1.91
CA GLY A 40 -1.08 0.42 -1.78
C GLY A 40 -1.13 1.92 -2.11
N MET A 41 -0.18 2.71 -1.61
CA MET A 41 -0.07 4.12 -1.94
C MET A 41 0.15 4.35 -3.44
N LEU A 42 0.99 3.53 -4.08
CA LEU A 42 1.32 3.65 -5.50
C LEU A 42 0.16 3.28 -6.42
N ILE A 43 -0.69 2.33 -6.06
CA ILE A 43 -1.89 1.99 -6.85
C ILE A 43 -3.12 2.85 -6.48
N GLY A 44 -2.99 3.79 -5.55
CA GLY A 44 -4.08 4.66 -5.13
C GLY A 44 -5.08 4.00 -4.17
N ASN A 45 -4.63 3.09 -3.31
CA ASN A 45 -5.46 2.57 -2.23
C ASN A 45 -5.65 3.65 -1.16
N THR A 46 -6.88 4.11 -0.97
CA THR A 46 -7.25 5.12 0.04
C THR A 46 -7.92 4.50 1.27
N ASP A 47 -8.00 3.18 1.34
CA ASP A 47 -8.69 2.44 2.41
C ASP A 47 -7.73 1.54 3.21
N MET A 48 -6.54 2.03 3.50
CA MET A 48 -5.52 1.30 4.26
C MET A 48 -5.65 1.54 5.76
N HIS A 49 -6.76 1.09 6.33
CA HIS A 49 -6.97 1.12 7.79
C HIS A 49 -6.40 -0.13 8.48
N HIS A 50 -6.27 -0.10 9.80
CA HIS A 50 -5.66 -1.19 10.58
C HIS A 50 -6.43 -2.53 10.47
N GLY A 51 -7.72 -2.51 10.14
CA GLY A 51 -8.52 -3.70 9.92
C GLY A 51 -8.10 -4.53 8.69
N ASN A 52 -7.36 -3.93 7.75
CA ASN A 52 -6.83 -4.60 6.56
C ASN A 52 -5.41 -5.14 6.76
N LEU A 53 -4.91 -5.13 8.00
CA LEU A 53 -3.62 -5.69 8.39
C LEU A 53 -3.84 -6.82 9.41
N SER A 54 -3.33 -8.01 9.12
CA SER A 54 -3.52 -9.18 9.97
C SER A 54 -2.22 -9.95 10.21
N PHE A 55 -2.18 -10.68 11.32
CA PHE A 55 -1.06 -11.51 11.71
C PHE A 55 -1.51 -12.93 12.03
N ILE A 56 -0.64 -13.90 11.73
CA ILE A 56 -0.87 -15.30 12.04
C ILE A 56 -0.41 -15.57 13.47
N SER A 57 -1.35 -16.00 14.32
CA SER A 57 -1.13 -16.18 15.77
C SER A 57 -1.03 -17.64 16.22
N GLY A 58 -1.08 -18.61 15.31
CA GLY A 58 -1.21 -20.04 15.66
C GLY A 58 -0.04 -20.67 16.43
N HIS A 59 1.12 -19.99 16.50
CA HIS A 59 2.34 -20.50 17.16
C HIS A 59 2.83 -19.64 18.32
N GLY A 60 2.01 -18.70 18.80
CA GLY A 60 2.44 -17.73 19.80
C GLY A 60 3.27 -16.59 19.21
N ARG A 61 3.80 -15.72 20.07
CA ARG A 61 4.64 -14.57 19.69
C ARG A 61 6.09 -15.00 19.45
N PRO A 62 6.80 -14.33 18.53
CA PRO A 62 6.37 -13.23 17.66
C PRO A 62 5.48 -13.72 16.51
N TYR A 63 4.41 -13.00 16.21
CA TYR A 63 3.48 -13.34 15.13
C TYR A 63 4.08 -13.01 13.75
N ARG A 64 3.65 -13.71 12.71
CA ARG A 64 4.02 -13.45 11.32
C ARG A 64 2.96 -12.62 10.62
N LEU A 65 3.37 -11.83 9.63
CA LEU A 65 2.44 -11.12 8.75
C LEU A 65 1.57 -12.14 8.00
N ALA A 66 0.27 -11.94 8.01
CA ALA A 66 -0.65 -12.71 7.18
C ALA A 66 -0.55 -12.31 5.71
N PRO A 67 -1.02 -13.15 4.77
CA PRO A 67 -1.15 -12.75 3.37
C PRO A 67 -1.97 -11.47 3.22
N ALA A 68 -1.58 -10.63 2.25
CA ALA A 68 -2.30 -9.41 1.94
C ALA A 68 -3.73 -9.69 1.45
N TYR A 69 -4.66 -8.86 1.84
CA TYR A 69 -6.04 -8.85 1.35
C TYR A 69 -6.52 -7.41 1.26
N ASP A 70 -7.57 -7.20 0.47
CA ASP A 70 -8.26 -5.91 0.32
C ASP A 70 -7.34 -4.75 -0.09
N ILE A 71 -6.35 -5.03 -0.93
CA ILE A 71 -5.44 -4.03 -1.50
C ILE A 71 -5.96 -3.64 -2.89
N LEU A 72 -6.82 -2.64 -2.93
CA LEU A 72 -7.51 -2.19 -4.14
C LEU A 72 -7.24 -0.71 -4.43
N PRO A 73 -7.30 -0.26 -5.70
CA PRO A 73 -7.13 1.14 -6.06
C PRO A 73 -8.40 1.96 -5.72
N MET A 74 -8.74 2.04 -4.43
CA MET A 74 -9.96 2.67 -3.92
C MET A 74 -10.05 4.17 -4.21
N GLY A 75 -8.94 4.83 -4.56
CA GLY A 75 -8.92 6.21 -5.03
C GLY A 75 -9.76 6.44 -6.28
N PHE A 76 -10.05 5.39 -7.06
CA PHE A 76 -10.94 5.41 -8.21
C PHE A 76 -12.38 5.00 -7.90
N ALA A 77 -12.70 4.66 -6.66
CA ALA A 77 -14.05 4.32 -6.27
C ALA A 77 -15.02 5.49 -6.54
N PRO A 78 -16.21 5.23 -7.11
CA PRO A 78 -17.20 6.28 -7.30
C PRO A 78 -17.59 6.93 -5.97
N LYS A 79 -17.79 8.24 -5.96
CA LYS A 79 -18.34 8.95 -4.81
C LYS A 79 -19.80 8.55 -4.56
N SER A 80 -20.31 8.86 -3.37
CA SER A 80 -21.68 8.55 -2.98
C SER A 80 -22.75 9.07 -3.97
N GLY A 81 -22.47 10.14 -4.73
CA GLY A 81 -23.30 10.68 -5.79
C GLY A 81 -23.14 10.02 -7.16
N GLY A 82 -22.34 8.94 -7.28
CA GLY A 82 -22.05 8.27 -8.55
C GLY A 82 -21.03 8.98 -9.45
N GLU A 83 -20.44 10.08 -8.98
CA GLU A 83 -19.37 10.77 -9.68
C GLU A 83 -18.12 9.88 -9.76
N ARG A 84 -17.56 9.74 -10.96
CA ARG A 84 -16.34 8.98 -11.19
C ARG A 84 -15.12 9.79 -10.81
N VAL A 85 -14.20 9.14 -10.10
CA VAL A 85 -12.91 9.69 -9.76
C VAL A 85 -11.86 9.11 -10.71
N ASN A 86 -11.19 9.96 -11.45
CA ASN A 86 -10.12 9.60 -12.40
C ASN A 86 -8.82 10.35 -12.10
N THR A 87 -8.61 10.71 -10.86
CA THR A 87 -7.39 11.34 -10.36
C THR A 87 -6.94 10.68 -9.07
N LEU A 88 -5.65 10.55 -8.86
CA LEU A 88 -5.06 10.04 -7.63
C LEU A 88 -4.41 11.17 -6.84
N ARG A 89 -4.43 11.06 -5.52
CA ARG A 89 -3.70 11.97 -4.66
C ARG A 89 -2.20 11.71 -4.77
N PRO A 90 -1.36 12.76 -4.73
CA PRO A 90 0.09 12.58 -4.68
C PRO A 90 0.51 11.69 -3.51
N VAL A 91 1.47 10.81 -3.75
CA VAL A 91 2.06 9.97 -2.70
C VAL A 91 2.90 10.83 -1.77
N THR A 92 2.70 10.68 -0.47
CA THR A 92 3.61 11.20 0.54
C THR A 92 4.63 10.10 0.87
N LEU A 93 5.90 10.36 0.58
CA LEU A 93 6.97 9.43 0.93
C LEU A 93 7.16 9.45 2.44
N SER A 94 7.07 8.28 3.05
CA SER A 94 7.26 8.11 4.48
C SER A 94 8.74 7.84 4.78
N GLU A 95 9.32 8.57 5.74
CA GLU A 95 10.71 8.38 6.17
C GLU A 95 10.97 7.03 6.85
N VAL A 96 9.92 6.36 7.31
CA VAL A 96 10.04 5.02 7.92
C VAL A 96 10.12 3.90 6.89
N ILE A 97 9.98 4.22 5.59
CA ILE A 97 10.11 3.28 4.49
C ILE A 97 11.37 3.63 3.70
N SER A 98 12.29 2.68 3.58
CA SER A 98 13.53 2.89 2.84
C SER A 98 13.29 3.11 1.34
N GLY A 99 14.23 3.81 0.68
CA GLY A 99 14.19 4.00 -0.77
C GLY A 99 14.16 2.69 -1.55
N GLU A 100 14.86 1.65 -1.06
CA GLU A 100 14.86 0.31 -1.65
C GLU A 100 13.47 -0.31 -1.64
N ILE A 101 12.75 -0.23 -0.52
CA ILE A 101 11.37 -0.74 -0.42
C ILE A 101 10.43 0.03 -1.35
N TRP A 102 10.61 1.35 -1.48
CA TRP A 102 9.85 2.14 -2.44
C TRP A 102 10.11 1.71 -3.88
N GLN A 103 11.37 1.39 -4.25
CA GLN A 103 11.71 0.89 -5.58
C GLN A 103 11.09 -0.49 -5.85
N GLU A 104 11.16 -1.41 -4.88
CA GLU A 104 10.48 -2.71 -4.98
C GLU A 104 8.97 -2.57 -5.15
N ALA A 105 8.35 -1.70 -4.36
CA ALA A 105 6.91 -1.44 -4.45
C ALA A 105 6.52 -0.80 -5.80
N LEU A 106 7.37 0.08 -6.34
CA LEU A 106 7.15 0.67 -7.65
C LEU A 106 7.18 -0.39 -8.75
N ALA A 107 8.14 -1.32 -8.73
CA ALA A 107 8.18 -2.42 -9.69
C ALA A 107 6.89 -3.26 -9.64
N LEU A 108 6.39 -3.59 -8.44
CA LEU A 108 5.12 -4.30 -8.28
C LEU A 108 3.92 -3.50 -8.81
N ALA A 109 3.92 -2.18 -8.61
CA ALA A 109 2.85 -1.31 -9.11
C ALA A 109 2.88 -1.18 -10.64
N GLU A 110 4.06 -1.22 -11.26
CA GLU A 110 4.21 -1.29 -12.73
C GLU A 110 3.66 -2.61 -13.28
N ASP A 111 3.96 -3.74 -12.64
CA ASP A 111 3.41 -5.04 -13.00
C ASP A 111 1.87 -5.04 -12.87
N PHE A 112 1.36 -4.49 -11.78
CA PHE A 112 -0.08 -4.31 -11.58
C PHE A 112 -0.71 -3.48 -12.70
N PHE A 113 -0.09 -2.36 -13.08
CA PHE A 113 -0.57 -1.51 -14.17
C PHE A 113 -0.57 -2.27 -15.51
N ALA A 114 0.50 -2.99 -15.83
CA ALA A 114 0.58 -3.78 -17.04
C ALA A 114 -0.55 -4.82 -17.14
N LEU A 115 -0.75 -5.61 -16.06
CA LEU A 115 -1.83 -6.59 -15.98
C LEU A 115 -3.22 -5.97 -16.10
N ALA A 116 -3.44 -4.81 -15.45
CA ALA A 116 -4.71 -4.09 -15.53
C ALA A 116 -4.97 -3.56 -16.94
N SER A 117 -3.93 -3.04 -17.61
CA SER A 117 -4.04 -2.47 -18.96
C SER A 117 -4.35 -3.54 -20.03
N GLU A 118 -3.84 -4.75 -19.86
CA GLU A 118 -4.06 -5.88 -20.77
C GLU A 118 -5.39 -6.62 -20.50
N SER A 119 -6.00 -6.38 -19.35
CA SER A 119 -7.20 -7.09 -18.93
C SER A 119 -8.44 -6.69 -19.74
N ARG A 120 -9.05 -7.68 -20.39
CA ARG A 120 -10.35 -7.52 -21.08
C ARG A 120 -11.56 -7.49 -20.12
N ARG A 121 -11.34 -7.62 -18.81
CA ARG A 121 -12.40 -7.64 -17.80
C ARG A 121 -12.85 -6.25 -17.38
N PHE A 122 -12.06 -5.22 -17.68
CA PHE A 122 -12.43 -3.84 -17.40
C PHE A 122 -13.24 -3.25 -18.57
N SER A 123 -14.28 -2.50 -18.24
CA SER A 123 -15.03 -1.75 -19.25
C SER A 123 -14.20 -0.58 -19.80
N ALA A 124 -14.55 -0.08 -20.99
CA ALA A 124 -13.94 1.10 -21.57
C ALA A 124 -13.99 2.33 -20.64
N ASN A 125 -14.96 2.36 -19.73
CA ASN A 125 -15.12 3.41 -18.73
C ASN A 125 -13.99 3.48 -17.69
N PHE A 126 -13.16 2.45 -17.59
CA PHE A 126 -11.99 2.42 -16.72
C PHE A 126 -10.73 3.01 -17.38
N GLY A 127 -10.77 3.25 -18.69
CA GLY A 127 -9.65 3.83 -19.44
C GLY A 127 -9.07 5.12 -18.80
N PRO A 128 -9.89 6.11 -18.42
CA PRO A 128 -9.39 7.31 -17.73
C PRO A 128 -8.67 7.03 -16.42
N CYS A 129 -9.08 6.00 -15.68
CA CYS A 129 -8.40 5.58 -14.44
C CYS A 129 -7.02 4.99 -14.73
N LEU A 130 -6.88 4.21 -15.83
CA LEU A 130 -5.57 3.68 -16.26
C LEU A 130 -4.63 4.81 -16.69
N VAL A 131 -5.13 5.83 -17.39
CA VAL A 131 -4.34 7.02 -17.76
C VAL A 131 -3.86 7.74 -16.49
N ALA A 132 -4.74 7.95 -15.50
CA ALA A 132 -4.39 8.58 -14.25
C ALA A 132 -3.36 7.76 -13.46
N LEU A 133 -3.53 6.43 -13.41
CA LEU A 133 -2.57 5.54 -12.75
C LEU A 133 -1.21 5.59 -13.44
N ARG A 134 -1.14 5.57 -14.78
CA ARG A 134 0.12 5.71 -15.52
C ARG A 134 0.84 7.01 -15.16
N SER A 135 0.14 8.13 -15.20
CA SER A 135 0.71 9.43 -14.85
C SER A 135 1.24 9.47 -13.40
N HIS A 136 0.50 8.84 -12.49
CA HIS A 136 0.89 8.74 -11.09
C HIS A 136 2.17 7.92 -10.89
N LEU A 137 2.32 6.79 -11.58
CA LEU A 137 3.53 5.97 -11.54
C LEU A 137 4.73 6.66 -12.21
N ASP A 138 4.52 7.38 -13.31
CA ASP A 138 5.58 8.17 -13.99
C ASP A 138 6.12 9.27 -13.06
N GLU A 139 5.24 9.96 -12.35
CA GLU A 139 5.63 10.96 -11.35
C GLU A 139 6.47 10.30 -10.24
N MET A 140 6.04 9.15 -9.73
CA MET A 140 6.76 8.44 -8.67
C MET A 140 8.12 7.93 -9.15
N THR A 141 8.22 7.41 -10.38
CA THR A 141 9.48 7.03 -11.00
C THR A 141 10.45 8.22 -11.03
N SER A 142 9.98 9.39 -11.46
CA SER A 142 10.78 10.60 -11.50
C SER A 142 11.20 11.09 -10.12
N ARG A 143 10.36 10.92 -9.11
CA ARG A 143 10.68 11.32 -7.71
C ARG A 143 11.70 10.39 -7.09
N LEU A 144 11.54 9.09 -7.23
CA LEU A 144 12.44 8.09 -6.66
C LEU A 144 13.82 8.10 -7.33
N SER A 145 13.90 8.38 -8.63
CA SER A 145 15.19 8.51 -9.33
C SER A 145 16.03 9.70 -8.84
N ARG A 146 15.41 10.69 -8.20
CA ARG A 146 16.10 11.85 -7.62
C ARG A 146 16.57 11.64 -6.18
N LEU A 147 16.13 10.56 -5.53
CA LEU A 147 16.49 10.23 -4.15
C LEU A 147 17.65 9.23 -4.06
N GLY A 148 18.00 8.57 -5.16
CA GLY A 148 19.16 7.68 -5.31
C GLY A 148 20.27 8.38 -6.02
#